data_da46fb50ff822722de8b749240358a0b
#
_entry.id   da46fb50ff822722de8b749240358a0b
#
_cell.length_a   1.000
_cell.length_b   1.000
_cell.length_c   1.000
_cell.angle_alpha   90.00
_cell.angle_beta   90.00
_cell.angle_gamma   90.00
#
_symmetry.space_group_name_H-M   'P 1'
#
loop_
_entity.id
_entity.type
_entity.pdbx_description
1 polymer ?
#
loop_
_entity_poly.entity_id
_entity_poly.type
_entity_poly.pdbx_seq_one_letter_code
_entity_poly.pdbx_strand_id
1 'polypeptide(L)'
;MKTALLPPALALLLGCCSALAELRVPACTAYLDPDANGAKISKDSGISGWTNPQLTVSWFGEIKTPGKLDAALVLRLPKDAATKLRLTVGKQSREASATGADAAVTVKFGEFAVAQAGYVRFTLTSLNAAGKPAGDLEALVLDGPASADAHFNLDPRRNAASVHLAYPTPKDAKVEAFYCEVTAVEDPVATYYMAAGWNRGYFGMQVNSATERRIIFSVWDGGSEAKDRSKVADENRTQLVAKGEGVSAGDFGNEGTGGHSHLVYPWKTGETQRFVVTAQPADATHTIYSGYWFHPEKKHWMLISSWNAPQTGGWLKGLYSFSENFGGSNGHLRRKALYGNQWLRTDDGQWHEVTEASFSHDGTGKEDRLDRFMGVENGRFFLSQGGFVPGFTKFGEKFTRPATSAPPVLQLPALPAN
;
A
#
# COMPACT_ATOMS: atom_id res chain seq x y z
N MET A 1 -33.96 51.64 -60.58
CA MET A 1 -33.17 51.06 -59.47
C MET A 1 -34.00 49.95 -58.86
N LYS A 2 -33.59 48.68 -59.13
CA LYS A 2 -34.26 47.50 -58.55
C LYS A 2 -33.39 46.96 -57.41
N THR A 3 -33.86 47.08 -56.20
CA THR A 3 -33.22 46.52 -55.01
C THR A 3 -33.57 45.03 -54.89
N ALA A 4 -32.54 44.20 -54.98
CA ALA A 4 -32.67 42.74 -54.75
C ALA A 4 -32.49 42.46 -53.26
N LEU A 5 -33.49 41.85 -52.61
CA LEU A 5 -33.42 41.27 -51.26
C LEU A 5 -32.76 39.89 -51.33
N LEU A 6 -31.66 39.68 -50.60
CA LEU A 6 -31.08 38.37 -50.33
C LEU A 6 -31.88 37.68 -49.20
N PRO A 7 -32.09 36.36 -49.27
CA PRO A 7 -32.72 35.59 -48.17
C PRO A 7 -31.69 35.30 -47.07
N PRO A 8 -32.15 35.15 -45.79
CA PRO A 8 -31.27 34.83 -44.68
C PRO A 8 -30.77 33.39 -44.78
N ALA A 9 -29.46 33.19 -44.63
CA ALA A 9 -28.83 31.90 -44.54
C ALA A 9 -29.17 31.27 -43.17
N LEU A 10 -29.89 30.16 -43.18
CA LEU A 10 -30.18 29.31 -42.03
C LEU A 10 -28.91 28.53 -41.68
N ALA A 11 -28.16 28.95 -40.64
CA ALA A 11 -27.02 28.19 -40.13
C ALA A 11 -27.54 26.96 -39.38
N LEU A 12 -27.41 25.81 -39.97
CA LEU A 12 -27.62 24.52 -39.31
C LEU A 12 -26.44 24.25 -38.35
N LEU A 13 -26.65 24.47 -37.06
CA LEU A 13 -25.73 24.02 -36.01
C LEU A 13 -25.82 22.48 -35.94
N LEU A 14 -24.91 21.80 -36.66
CA LEU A 14 -24.60 20.40 -36.45
C LEU A 14 -23.91 20.28 -35.08
N GLY A 15 -24.69 19.97 -34.05
CA GLY A 15 -24.16 19.53 -32.77
C GLY A 15 -23.41 18.21 -32.97
N CYS A 16 -22.08 18.25 -33.00
CA CYS A 16 -21.26 17.06 -32.84
C CYS A 16 -21.52 16.49 -31.43
N CYS A 17 -22.47 15.57 -31.32
CA CYS A 17 -22.44 14.61 -30.21
C CYS A 17 -21.19 13.75 -30.37
N SER A 18 -20.08 14.17 -29.76
CA SER A 18 -18.96 13.25 -29.54
C SER A 18 -19.49 12.12 -28.68
N ALA A 19 -19.66 10.93 -29.26
CA ALA A 19 -19.89 9.73 -28.44
C ALA A 19 -18.72 9.61 -27.48
N LEU A 20 -18.99 9.74 -26.18
CA LEU A 20 -18.00 9.52 -25.15
C LEU A 20 -17.56 8.06 -25.27
N ALA A 21 -16.26 7.83 -25.24
CA ALA A 21 -15.76 6.47 -25.29
C ALA A 21 -16.17 5.72 -24.03
N GLU A 22 -16.72 4.52 -24.20
CA GLU A 22 -17.07 3.61 -23.11
C GLU A 22 -15.84 3.31 -22.25
N LEU A 23 -15.91 3.52 -20.93
CA LEU A 23 -14.85 3.20 -19.99
C LEU A 23 -14.96 1.72 -19.58
N ARG A 24 -13.95 0.94 -19.91
CA ARG A 24 -13.88 -0.48 -19.58
C ARG A 24 -12.89 -0.71 -18.44
N VAL A 25 -13.39 -1.11 -17.26
CA VAL A 25 -12.60 -1.39 -16.07
C VAL A 25 -12.41 -2.90 -15.94
N PRO A 26 -11.16 -3.42 -16.04
CA PRO A 26 -10.91 -4.86 -15.98
C PRO A 26 -11.39 -5.51 -14.67
N ALA A 27 -11.95 -6.69 -14.73
CA ALA A 27 -12.41 -7.39 -13.52
C ALA A 27 -11.25 -7.79 -12.60
N CYS A 28 -10.04 -7.97 -13.15
CA CYS A 28 -8.85 -8.31 -12.36
C CYS A 28 -8.41 -7.18 -11.40
N THR A 29 -8.93 -5.96 -11.53
CA THR A 29 -8.66 -4.85 -10.62
C THR A 29 -9.64 -4.75 -9.44
N ALA A 30 -10.68 -5.59 -9.43
CA ALA A 30 -11.67 -5.60 -8.35
C ALA A 30 -11.16 -6.25 -7.07
N TYR A 31 -11.85 -5.95 -5.99
CA TYR A 31 -11.61 -6.50 -4.65
C TYR A 31 -12.72 -7.47 -4.27
N LEU A 32 -12.36 -8.54 -3.58
CA LEU A 32 -13.27 -9.56 -3.08
C LEU A 32 -13.44 -9.41 -1.57
N ASP A 33 -14.67 -9.33 -1.09
CA ASP A 33 -15.01 -9.26 0.33
C ASP A 33 -16.10 -10.29 0.68
N PRO A 34 -16.05 -10.93 1.87
CA PRO A 34 -15.07 -10.82 2.94
C PRO A 34 -13.82 -11.69 2.73
N ASP A 35 -13.81 -12.56 1.72
CA ASP A 35 -12.70 -13.47 1.42
C ASP A 35 -12.00 -13.05 0.13
N ALA A 36 -10.78 -12.53 0.27
CA ALA A 36 -9.95 -12.11 -0.87
C ALA A 36 -9.57 -13.26 -1.83
N ASN A 37 -9.72 -14.51 -1.40
CA ASN A 37 -9.45 -15.72 -2.17
C ASN A 37 -10.74 -16.49 -2.54
N GLY A 38 -11.91 -15.92 -2.28
CA GLY A 38 -13.22 -16.55 -2.53
C GLY A 38 -13.56 -16.77 -4.01
N ALA A 39 -12.75 -16.24 -4.93
CA ALA A 39 -12.76 -16.51 -6.36
C ALA A 39 -11.35 -16.34 -6.94
N LYS A 40 -11.08 -16.94 -8.10
CA LYS A 40 -9.79 -16.78 -8.77
C LYS A 40 -9.74 -15.47 -9.55
N ILE A 41 -8.70 -14.67 -9.33
CA ILE A 41 -8.44 -13.43 -10.10
C ILE A 41 -7.18 -13.63 -10.96
N SER A 42 -7.28 -13.29 -12.25
CA SER A 42 -6.16 -13.34 -13.17
C SER A 42 -6.21 -12.14 -14.12
N LYS A 43 -5.02 -11.69 -14.57
CA LYS A 43 -4.89 -10.60 -15.53
C LYS A 43 -5.62 -10.91 -16.85
N ASP A 44 -5.52 -12.13 -17.31
CA ASP A 44 -6.00 -12.52 -18.65
C ASP A 44 -7.48 -12.91 -18.70
N SER A 45 -8.03 -13.44 -17.60
CA SER A 45 -9.39 -13.96 -17.53
C SER A 45 -10.33 -13.22 -16.56
N GLY A 46 -9.84 -12.19 -15.89
CA GLY A 46 -10.63 -11.46 -14.90
C GLY A 46 -10.92 -12.30 -13.66
N ILE A 47 -12.18 -12.41 -13.25
CA ILE A 47 -12.63 -13.16 -12.05
C ILE A 47 -13.38 -14.39 -12.49
N SER A 48 -12.98 -15.56 -11.97
CA SER A 48 -13.60 -16.84 -12.28
C SER A 48 -13.83 -17.71 -11.04
N GLY A 49 -14.73 -18.69 -11.15
CA GLY A 49 -15.04 -19.62 -10.07
C GLY A 49 -15.86 -18.99 -8.93
N TRP A 50 -16.55 -17.89 -9.15
CA TRP A 50 -17.41 -17.25 -8.16
C TRP A 50 -18.74 -18.01 -8.01
N THR A 51 -18.90 -18.75 -6.90
CA THR A 51 -20.08 -19.58 -6.59
C THR A 51 -20.69 -19.29 -5.21
N ASN A 52 -19.99 -18.47 -4.38
CA ASN A 52 -20.48 -18.08 -3.07
C ASN A 52 -21.27 -16.75 -3.16
N PRO A 53 -22.60 -16.73 -2.91
CA PRO A 53 -23.41 -15.52 -2.98
C PRO A 53 -23.10 -14.50 -1.87
N GLN A 54 -22.38 -14.88 -0.81
CA GLN A 54 -21.92 -13.95 0.22
C GLN A 54 -20.66 -13.19 -0.19
N LEU A 55 -19.94 -13.66 -1.21
CA LEU A 55 -18.82 -12.95 -1.77
C LEU A 55 -19.32 -11.76 -2.59
N THR A 56 -18.74 -10.59 -2.37
CA THR A 56 -18.98 -9.39 -3.18
C THR A 56 -17.74 -9.05 -3.99
N VAL A 57 -17.95 -8.52 -5.19
CA VAL A 57 -16.91 -8.01 -6.07
C VAL A 57 -17.05 -6.50 -6.16
N SER A 58 -16.00 -5.75 -5.84
CA SER A 58 -16.08 -4.29 -5.79
C SER A 58 -14.98 -3.62 -6.59
N TRP A 59 -15.35 -2.61 -7.38
CA TRP A 59 -14.45 -1.65 -8.00
C TRP A 59 -14.60 -0.30 -7.32
N PHE A 60 -13.56 0.51 -7.41
CA PHE A 60 -13.56 1.88 -6.87
C PHE A 60 -13.06 2.82 -7.95
N GLY A 61 -13.85 3.85 -8.26
CA GLY A 61 -13.51 4.88 -9.22
C GLY A 61 -13.69 6.27 -8.65
N GLU A 62 -12.76 7.16 -8.91
CA GLU A 62 -12.90 8.58 -8.62
C GLU A 62 -13.71 9.23 -9.74
N ILE A 63 -14.94 9.60 -9.44
CA ILE A 63 -15.82 10.34 -10.35
C ILE A 63 -15.55 11.82 -10.16
N LYS A 64 -15.06 12.50 -11.18
CA LYS A 64 -14.73 13.92 -11.12
C LYS A 64 -15.93 14.81 -11.43
N THR A 65 -16.79 14.38 -12.35
CA THR A 65 -17.97 15.10 -12.79
C THR A 65 -19.24 14.37 -12.34
N PRO A 66 -20.04 14.92 -11.40
CA PRO A 66 -21.35 14.37 -11.06
C PRO A 66 -22.26 14.31 -12.28
N GLY A 67 -23.13 13.30 -12.33
CA GLY A 67 -24.03 13.15 -13.46
C GLY A 67 -24.60 11.74 -13.60
N LYS A 68 -25.15 11.46 -14.78
CA LYS A 68 -25.66 10.15 -15.17
C LYS A 68 -24.52 9.22 -15.54
N LEU A 69 -24.68 7.96 -15.16
CA LEU A 69 -23.73 6.88 -15.38
C LEU A 69 -24.51 5.61 -15.76
N ASP A 70 -24.36 5.16 -16.98
CA ASP A 70 -24.83 3.84 -17.39
C ASP A 70 -23.79 2.78 -17.05
N ALA A 71 -24.25 1.65 -16.47
CA ALA A 71 -23.36 0.57 -16.06
C ALA A 71 -23.79 -0.78 -16.64
N ALA A 72 -22.80 -1.53 -17.11
CA ALA A 72 -22.94 -2.89 -17.59
C ALA A 72 -21.76 -3.76 -17.12
N LEU A 73 -21.90 -5.07 -17.24
CA LEU A 73 -20.84 -6.05 -17.03
C LEU A 73 -20.65 -6.88 -18.28
N VAL A 74 -19.41 -7.23 -18.56
CA VAL A 74 -19.07 -8.26 -19.54
C VAL A 74 -18.65 -9.52 -18.77
N LEU A 75 -19.32 -10.64 -19.06
CA LEU A 75 -19.04 -11.90 -18.40
C LEU A 75 -19.28 -13.11 -19.34
N ARG A 76 -18.70 -14.25 -18.97
CA ARG A 76 -18.94 -15.54 -19.61
C ARG A 76 -19.70 -16.46 -18.68
N LEU A 77 -20.65 -17.19 -19.26
CA LEU A 77 -21.39 -18.25 -18.60
C LEU A 77 -21.41 -19.47 -19.53
N PRO A 78 -21.45 -20.68 -18.97
CA PRO A 78 -21.76 -21.85 -19.76
C PRO A 78 -23.06 -21.62 -20.55
N LYS A 79 -23.15 -22.16 -21.77
CA LYS A 79 -24.33 -22.05 -22.62
C LYS A 79 -25.58 -22.45 -21.84
N ASP A 80 -26.65 -21.67 -21.99
CA ASP A 80 -27.98 -21.85 -21.34
C ASP A 80 -27.92 -21.70 -19.78
N ALA A 81 -26.78 -21.51 -19.15
CA ALA A 81 -26.73 -21.22 -17.72
C ALA A 81 -27.27 -19.81 -17.44
N ALA A 82 -28.09 -19.68 -16.42
CA ALA A 82 -28.66 -18.39 -16.02
C ALA A 82 -27.95 -17.83 -14.80
N THR A 83 -27.76 -16.49 -14.76
CA THR A 83 -27.30 -15.75 -13.58
C THR A 83 -28.22 -14.57 -13.32
N LYS A 84 -28.36 -14.21 -12.03
CA LYS A 84 -28.99 -12.99 -11.57
C LYS A 84 -28.03 -12.23 -10.68
N LEU A 85 -27.76 -10.97 -11.01
CA LEU A 85 -26.78 -10.13 -10.36
C LEU A 85 -27.42 -8.83 -9.90
N ARG A 86 -26.87 -8.24 -8.84
CA ARG A 86 -27.20 -6.88 -8.37
C ARG A 86 -25.95 -6.04 -8.37
N LEU A 87 -25.99 -4.90 -9.08
CA LEU A 87 -24.97 -3.86 -9.00
C LEU A 87 -25.47 -2.74 -8.11
N THR A 88 -24.65 -2.35 -7.13
CA THR A 88 -24.87 -1.20 -6.24
C THR A 88 -23.82 -0.13 -6.51
N VAL A 89 -24.28 1.09 -6.80
CA VAL A 89 -23.44 2.28 -7.02
C VAL A 89 -23.86 3.34 -5.99
N GLY A 90 -22.97 3.58 -5.02
CA GLY A 90 -23.34 4.43 -3.87
C GLY A 90 -24.54 3.84 -3.10
N LYS A 91 -25.69 4.54 -3.11
CA LYS A 91 -26.93 4.10 -2.45
C LYS A 91 -27.96 3.49 -3.40
N GLN A 92 -27.68 3.42 -4.69
CA GLN A 92 -28.61 2.93 -5.71
C GLN A 92 -28.25 1.50 -6.09
N SER A 93 -29.24 0.63 -6.21
CA SER A 93 -29.06 -0.75 -6.65
C SER A 93 -29.95 -1.07 -7.85
N ARG A 94 -29.42 -1.87 -8.77
CA ARG A 94 -30.12 -2.39 -9.93
C ARG A 94 -29.85 -3.89 -10.04
N GLU A 95 -30.87 -4.64 -10.47
CA GLU A 95 -30.76 -6.07 -10.73
C GLU A 95 -30.83 -6.32 -12.23
N ALA A 96 -30.07 -7.29 -12.69
CA ALA A 96 -30.10 -7.75 -14.05
C ALA A 96 -29.85 -9.25 -14.11
N SER A 97 -30.38 -9.89 -15.14
CA SER A 97 -30.23 -11.33 -15.41
C SER A 97 -29.59 -11.52 -16.77
N ALA A 98 -28.84 -12.62 -16.91
CA ALA A 98 -28.30 -13.04 -18.19
C ALA A 98 -28.38 -14.56 -18.34
N THR A 99 -28.41 -14.99 -19.59
CA THR A 99 -28.26 -16.40 -19.98
C THR A 99 -26.97 -16.54 -20.77
N GLY A 100 -26.21 -17.58 -20.48
CA GLY A 100 -24.95 -17.89 -21.14
C GLY A 100 -25.14 -18.19 -22.65
N ALA A 101 -24.10 -17.79 -23.39
CA ALA A 101 -24.00 -18.03 -24.84
C ALA A 101 -22.58 -18.56 -25.17
N ASP A 102 -22.34 -18.88 -26.46
CA ASP A 102 -21.03 -19.34 -26.92
C ASP A 102 -19.96 -18.23 -26.83
N ALA A 103 -20.36 -16.97 -26.64
CA ALA A 103 -19.49 -15.79 -26.47
C ALA A 103 -19.78 -15.09 -25.14
N ALA A 104 -18.94 -14.12 -24.79
CA ALA A 104 -19.19 -13.23 -23.65
C ALA A 104 -20.49 -12.46 -23.84
N VAL A 105 -21.24 -12.28 -22.75
CA VAL A 105 -22.52 -11.56 -22.74
C VAL A 105 -22.36 -10.24 -21.97
N THR A 106 -23.08 -9.22 -22.44
CA THR A 106 -23.15 -7.91 -21.77
C THR A 106 -24.43 -7.83 -20.95
N VAL A 107 -24.28 -7.65 -19.65
CA VAL A 107 -25.40 -7.52 -18.67
C VAL A 107 -25.58 -6.05 -18.33
N LYS A 108 -26.63 -5.41 -18.84
CA LYS A 108 -26.90 -3.99 -18.60
C LYS A 108 -27.70 -3.78 -17.32
N PHE A 109 -27.23 -2.92 -16.43
CA PHE A 109 -27.95 -2.50 -15.22
C PHE A 109 -28.69 -1.18 -15.41
N GLY A 110 -28.39 -0.43 -16.48
CA GLY A 110 -28.98 0.86 -16.79
C GLY A 110 -28.36 2.03 -16.03
N GLU A 111 -29.09 3.13 -15.97
CA GLU A 111 -28.62 4.43 -15.49
C GLU A 111 -28.59 4.52 -13.96
N PHE A 112 -27.48 5.03 -13.42
CA PHE A 112 -27.31 5.48 -12.04
C PHE A 112 -27.06 6.98 -12.01
N ALA A 113 -27.39 7.64 -10.90
CA ALA A 113 -27.08 9.04 -10.67
C ALA A 113 -25.93 9.17 -9.66
N VAL A 114 -24.81 9.76 -10.08
CA VAL A 114 -23.72 10.12 -9.19
C VAL A 114 -23.91 11.57 -8.77
N ALA A 115 -24.31 11.80 -7.51
CA ALA A 115 -24.70 13.11 -7.02
C ALA A 115 -23.52 14.03 -6.67
N GLN A 116 -22.36 13.47 -6.34
CA GLN A 116 -21.18 14.21 -5.89
C GLN A 116 -19.90 13.60 -6.48
N ALA A 117 -18.90 14.47 -6.73
CA ALA A 117 -17.55 14.03 -7.08
C ALA A 117 -16.87 13.32 -5.91
N GLY A 118 -15.94 12.42 -6.22
CA GLY A 118 -15.18 11.64 -5.27
C GLY A 118 -15.17 10.15 -5.60
N TYR A 119 -14.59 9.35 -4.72
CA TYR A 119 -14.57 7.90 -4.91
C TYR A 119 -15.95 7.28 -4.73
N VAL A 120 -16.34 6.48 -5.70
CA VAL A 120 -17.58 5.71 -5.73
C VAL A 120 -17.23 4.22 -5.75
N ARG A 121 -17.85 3.46 -4.86
CA ARG A 121 -17.77 2.00 -4.83
C ARG A 121 -18.86 1.40 -5.72
N PHE A 122 -18.47 0.52 -6.62
CA PHE A 122 -19.33 -0.31 -7.46
C PHE A 122 -19.30 -1.72 -6.91
N THR A 123 -20.38 -2.14 -6.24
CA THR A 123 -20.43 -3.46 -5.58
C THR A 123 -21.35 -4.38 -6.32
N LEU A 124 -20.81 -5.48 -6.81
CA LEU A 124 -21.54 -6.56 -7.47
C LEU A 124 -21.80 -7.70 -6.50
N THR A 125 -23.04 -8.17 -6.45
CA THR A 125 -23.51 -9.29 -5.64
C THR A 125 -24.19 -10.32 -6.51
N SER A 126 -23.92 -11.60 -6.30
CA SER A 126 -24.68 -12.69 -6.91
C SER A 126 -25.99 -12.92 -6.15
N LEU A 127 -27.09 -13.04 -6.87
CA LEU A 127 -28.39 -13.42 -6.34
C LEU A 127 -28.71 -14.88 -6.63
N ASN A 128 -27.76 -15.66 -7.12
CA ASN A 128 -27.90 -17.07 -7.37
C ASN A 128 -27.88 -17.86 -6.05
N ALA A 129 -28.40 -19.06 -6.06
CA ALA A 129 -28.25 -19.99 -4.95
C ALA A 129 -26.77 -20.38 -4.77
N ALA A 130 -26.40 -20.71 -3.53
CA ALA A 130 -25.04 -21.16 -3.22
C ALA A 130 -24.62 -22.35 -4.10
N GLY A 131 -23.38 -22.34 -4.55
CA GLY A 131 -22.82 -23.35 -5.46
C GLY A 131 -23.15 -23.13 -6.94
N LYS A 132 -24.03 -22.19 -7.29
CA LYS A 132 -24.29 -21.82 -8.69
C LYS A 132 -23.31 -20.73 -9.15
N PRO A 133 -22.72 -20.85 -10.36
CA PRO A 133 -21.76 -19.87 -10.84
C PRO A 133 -22.44 -18.52 -11.09
N ALA A 134 -21.78 -17.44 -10.69
CA ALA A 134 -22.22 -16.08 -10.98
C ALA A 134 -21.81 -15.64 -12.40
N GLY A 135 -20.88 -16.36 -13.01
CA GLY A 135 -20.22 -16.07 -14.27
C GLY A 135 -18.78 -15.67 -14.10
N ASP A 136 -17.97 -15.86 -15.13
CA ASP A 136 -16.59 -15.39 -15.19
C ASP A 136 -16.60 -13.93 -15.66
N LEU A 137 -16.21 -13.00 -14.80
CA LEU A 137 -16.27 -11.56 -15.04
C LEU A 137 -15.04 -11.09 -15.81
N GLU A 138 -15.26 -10.38 -16.93
CA GLU A 138 -14.18 -9.78 -17.72
C GLU A 138 -13.97 -8.30 -17.40
N ALA A 139 -15.07 -7.52 -17.32
CA ALA A 139 -14.99 -6.08 -17.07
C ALA A 139 -16.30 -5.50 -16.53
N LEU A 140 -16.16 -4.42 -15.75
CA LEU A 140 -17.20 -3.42 -15.54
C LEU A 140 -17.10 -2.39 -16.67
N VAL A 141 -18.23 -2.03 -17.25
CA VAL A 141 -18.35 -1.12 -18.37
C VAL A 141 -19.21 0.07 -17.95
N LEU A 142 -18.69 1.26 -18.15
CA LEU A 142 -19.32 2.51 -17.73
C LEU A 142 -19.43 3.46 -18.92
N ASP A 143 -20.56 4.13 -19.06
CA ASP A 143 -20.82 5.14 -20.08
C ASP A 143 -21.58 6.34 -19.48
N GLY A 144 -21.63 7.44 -20.22
CA GLY A 144 -22.35 8.65 -19.82
C GLY A 144 -21.44 9.73 -19.21
N PRO A 145 -22.01 10.92 -18.91
CA PRO A 145 -21.24 12.08 -18.50
C PRO A 145 -20.35 11.88 -17.26
N ALA A 146 -20.79 11.06 -16.30
CA ALA A 146 -20.05 10.84 -15.07
C ALA A 146 -18.84 9.88 -15.24
N SER A 147 -18.76 9.13 -16.37
CA SER A 147 -17.60 8.26 -16.66
C SER A 147 -16.50 8.96 -17.45
N ALA A 148 -16.76 10.11 -18.09
CA ALA A 148 -15.86 10.75 -19.06
C ALA A 148 -14.47 11.06 -18.50
N ASP A 149 -14.40 11.57 -17.28
CA ASP A 149 -13.16 11.95 -16.59
C ASP A 149 -12.91 11.09 -15.34
N ALA A 150 -13.58 9.95 -15.24
CA ALA A 150 -13.43 9.06 -14.10
C ALA A 150 -12.05 8.40 -14.07
N HIS A 151 -11.47 8.32 -12.87
CA HIS A 151 -10.18 7.65 -12.66
C HIS A 151 -10.40 6.29 -11.98
N PHE A 152 -9.97 5.24 -12.62
CA PHE A 152 -9.94 3.87 -12.09
C PHE A 152 -8.52 3.31 -12.17
N ASN A 153 -8.19 2.40 -11.28
CA ASN A 153 -7.03 1.55 -11.49
C ASN A 153 -7.36 0.58 -12.64
N LEU A 154 -6.61 0.63 -13.71
CA LEU A 154 -6.75 -0.24 -14.88
C LEU A 154 -5.66 -1.32 -14.95
N ASP A 155 -4.61 -1.20 -14.12
CA ASP A 155 -3.56 -2.19 -14.00
C ASP A 155 -3.98 -3.34 -13.07
N PRO A 156 -3.53 -4.58 -13.33
CA PRO A 156 -3.88 -5.77 -12.53
C PRO A 156 -3.22 -5.78 -11.14
N ARG A 157 -3.01 -4.64 -10.56
CA ARG A 157 -2.40 -4.40 -9.25
C ARG A 157 -3.46 -3.92 -8.26
N ARG A 158 -3.64 -4.64 -7.16
CA ARG A 158 -4.66 -4.38 -6.15
C ARG A 158 -4.13 -3.94 -4.79
N ASN A 159 -2.81 -3.77 -4.62
CA ASN A 159 -2.25 -3.16 -3.43
C ASN A 159 -2.38 -1.63 -3.46
N ALA A 160 -2.39 -1.01 -2.28
CA ALA A 160 -2.23 0.42 -2.15
C ALA A 160 -0.78 0.84 -2.48
N ALA A 161 -0.55 2.12 -2.74
CA ALA A 161 0.80 2.65 -2.90
C ALA A 161 1.62 2.47 -1.62
N SER A 162 2.90 2.13 -1.73
CA SER A 162 3.84 2.28 -0.62
C SER A 162 4.22 3.75 -0.47
N VAL A 163 4.23 4.26 0.76
CA VAL A 163 4.45 5.67 1.09
C VAL A 163 5.56 5.83 2.12
N HIS A 164 6.40 6.85 1.95
CA HIS A 164 7.63 6.98 2.71
C HIS A 164 7.82 8.38 3.29
N LEU A 165 8.54 8.44 4.42
CA LEU A 165 9.13 9.62 5.03
C LEU A 165 10.64 9.53 4.87
N ALA A 166 11.27 10.49 4.19
CA ALA A 166 12.73 10.60 4.16
C ALA A 166 13.16 11.69 5.16
N TYR A 167 14.15 11.36 5.99
CA TYR A 167 14.64 12.24 7.05
C TYR A 167 15.96 12.91 6.66
N PRO A 168 16.10 14.23 6.85
CA PRO A 168 17.38 14.89 6.67
C PRO A 168 18.35 14.44 7.77
N THR A 169 19.60 14.26 7.39
CA THR A 169 20.71 14.03 8.33
C THR A 169 21.65 15.22 8.26
N PRO A 170 22.28 15.64 9.37
CA PRO A 170 23.31 16.67 9.32
C PRO A 170 24.44 16.26 8.37
N LYS A 171 24.98 17.25 7.65
CA LYS A 171 26.06 17.00 6.70
C LYS A 171 27.27 16.36 7.41
N ASP A 172 27.80 15.32 6.80
CA ASP A 172 28.97 14.57 7.28
C ASP A 172 28.79 13.93 8.67
N ALA A 173 27.55 13.87 9.21
CA ALA A 173 27.31 13.27 10.51
C ALA A 173 27.56 11.75 10.47
N LYS A 174 28.23 11.27 11.48
CA LYS A 174 28.44 9.86 11.76
C LYS A 174 27.32 9.38 12.66
N VAL A 175 26.18 9.00 12.08
CA VAL A 175 24.99 8.61 12.82
C VAL A 175 25.12 7.18 13.33
N GLU A 176 25.34 7.02 14.63
CA GLU A 176 25.48 5.72 15.27
C GLU A 176 24.16 5.09 15.70
N ALA A 177 23.12 5.92 15.95
CA ALA A 177 21.79 5.39 16.30
C ALA A 177 20.68 6.25 15.69
N PHE A 178 19.59 5.58 15.31
CA PHE A 178 18.33 6.20 14.92
C PHE A 178 17.18 5.64 15.76
N TYR A 179 16.51 6.52 16.48
CA TYR A 179 15.33 6.24 17.29
C TYR A 179 14.07 6.75 16.59
N CYS A 180 12.99 5.94 16.59
CA CYS A 180 11.68 6.33 16.07
C CYS A 180 10.56 5.61 16.83
N GLU A 181 9.44 6.31 17.04
CA GLU A 181 8.20 5.77 17.60
C GLU A 181 7.14 5.62 16.50
N VAL A 182 6.40 4.50 16.52
CA VAL A 182 5.29 4.26 15.58
C VAL A 182 4.04 3.85 16.35
N THR A 183 2.92 4.47 15.99
CA THR A 183 1.60 4.09 16.50
C THR A 183 0.70 3.76 15.31
N ALA A 184 0.30 2.49 15.18
CA ALA A 184 -0.67 2.08 14.18
C ALA A 184 -2.05 2.67 14.54
N VAL A 185 -2.76 3.19 13.53
CA VAL A 185 -4.11 3.75 13.66
C VAL A 185 -5.12 2.88 12.92
N GLU A 186 -4.80 2.48 11.70
CA GLU A 186 -5.60 1.58 10.86
C GLU A 186 -4.64 0.57 10.22
N ASP A 187 -4.74 -0.70 10.63
CA ASP A 187 -3.73 -1.72 10.37
C ASP A 187 -4.33 -3.06 9.86
N PRO A 188 -4.98 -3.07 8.70
CA PRO A 188 -5.49 -4.32 8.12
C PRO A 188 -4.35 -5.32 7.85
N VAL A 189 -4.71 -6.58 7.65
CA VAL A 189 -3.77 -7.65 7.29
C VAL A 189 -2.91 -7.25 6.08
N ALA A 190 -1.69 -7.77 6.00
CA ALA A 190 -0.67 -7.42 5.01
C ALA A 190 -0.27 -5.92 5.05
N THR A 191 -0.08 -5.40 6.27
CA THR A 191 0.44 -4.06 6.52
C THR A 191 1.83 -4.14 7.13
N TYR A 192 2.74 -3.31 6.64
CA TYR A 192 4.06 -3.10 7.24
C TYR A 192 4.24 -1.62 7.57
N TYR A 193 4.44 -1.31 8.84
CA TYR A 193 4.87 -0.01 9.33
C TYR A 193 6.35 -0.08 9.71
N MET A 194 7.22 0.37 8.82
CA MET A 194 8.65 0.43 9.02
C MET A 194 9.01 1.72 9.75
N ALA A 195 9.53 1.57 10.98
CA ALA A 195 9.88 2.68 11.85
C ALA A 195 11.24 3.30 11.48
N ALA A 196 12.24 2.45 11.28
CA ALA A 196 13.62 2.85 11.07
C ALA A 196 14.24 2.09 9.90
N GLY A 197 14.33 2.75 8.75
CA GLY A 197 15.03 2.30 7.57
C GLY A 197 16.33 3.08 7.37
N TRP A 198 17.28 2.43 6.74
CA TRP A 198 18.55 3.01 6.31
C TRP A 198 19.00 2.31 5.02
N ASN A 199 20.07 2.78 4.42
CA ASN A 199 20.55 2.26 3.13
C ASN A 199 20.91 0.76 3.11
N ARG A 200 20.96 0.06 4.26
CA ARG A 200 21.32 -1.35 4.37
C ARG A 200 20.28 -2.21 5.07
N GLY A 201 19.12 -1.66 5.45
CA GLY A 201 18.11 -2.46 6.11
C GLY A 201 16.87 -1.71 6.55
N TYR A 202 16.01 -2.42 7.27
CA TYR A 202 14.72 -1.93 7.73
C TYR A 202 14.31 -2.59 9.04
N PHE A 203 13.62 -1.80 9.87
CA PHE A 203 13.13 -2.21 11.19
C PHE A 203 11.74 -1.66 11.46
N GLY A 204 10.80 -2.51 11.87
CA GLY A 204 9.44 -2.07 12.16
C GLY A 204 8.51 -3.20 12.57
N MET A 205 7.21 -3.05 12.27
CA MET A 205 6.16 -3.96 12.71
C MET A 205 5.19 -4.31 11.59
N GLN A 206 4.75 -5.57 11.56
CA GLN A 206 3.87 -6.11 10.51
C GLN A 206 2.59 -6.71 11.08
N VAL A 207 1.52 -6.70 10.27
CA VAL A 207 0.30 -7.50 10.43
C VAL A 207 0.32 -8.57 9.34
N ASN A 208 0.70 -9.80 9.71
CA ASN A 208 0.91 -10.90 8.76
C ASN A 208 -0.37 -11.68 8.48
N SER A 209 -1.24 -11.81 9.50
CA SER A 209 -2.55 -12.44 9.39
C SER A 209 -3.53 -11.84 10.41
N ALA A 210 -4.76 -12.33 10.46
CA ALA A 210 -5.74 -11.96 11.48
C ALA A 210 -5.28 -12.31 12.91
N THR A 211 -4.36 -13.27 13.06
CA THR A 211 -3.88 -13.79 14.34
C THR A 211 -2.37 -13.63 14.55
N GLU A 212 -1.64 -13.07 13.60
CA GLU A 212 -0.19 -12.94 13.70
C GLU A 212 0.29 -11.53 13.39
N ARG A 213 1.05 -10.97 14.33
CA ARG A 213 1.77 -9.71 14.22
C ARG A 213 3.24 -9.92 14.55
N ARG A 214 4.12 -9.16 13.92
CA ARG A 214 5.58 -9.31 14.07
C ARG A 214 6.26 -7.98 14.33
N ILE A 215 7.35 -8.04 15.09
CA ILE A 215 8.44 -7.05 15.06
C ILE A 215 9.52 -7.64 14.16
N ILE A 216 9.94 -6.91 13.12
CA ILE A 216 10.81 -7.42 12.06
C ILE A 216 12.01 -6.53 11.83
N PHE A 217 13.20 -7.13 11.76
CA PHE A 217 14.47 -6.48 11.48
C PHE A 217 15.24 -7.24 10.42
N SER A 218 15.66 -6.55 9.36
CA SER A 218 16.39 -7.17 8.25
C SER A 218 17.52 -6.29 7.78
N VAL A 219 18.61 -6.92 7.34
CA VAL A 219 19.81 -6.27 6.83
C VAL A 219 20.20 -6.88 5.48
N TRP A 220 20.36 -6.02 4.46
CA TRP A 220 20.69 -6.43 3.10
C TRP A 220 22.13 -6.95 2.99
N ASP A 221 22.32 -7.98 2.13
CA ASP A 221 23.64 -8.41 1.70
C ASP A 221 24.37 -7.32 0.91
N GLY A 222 25.65 -7.43 0.75
CA GLY A 222 26.45 -6.65 -0.20
C GLY A 222 26.26 -7.17 -1.63
N GLY A 223 26.77 -6.44 -2.61
CA GLY A 223 26.72 -6.86 -4.02
C GLY A 223 25.43 -6.53 -4.74
N SER A 224 25.22 -7.13 -5.90
CA SER A 224 24.11 -6.86 -6.83
C SER A 224 23.18 -8.04 -7.06
N GLU A 225 23.37 -9.16 -6.37
CA GLU A 225 22.53 -10.35 -6.47
C GLU A 225 21.16 -10.09 -5.84
N ALA A 226 20.15 -10.07 -6.66
CA ALA A 226 18.87 -9.48 -6.26
C ALA A 226 17.83 -10.47 -5.73
N LYS A 227 17.97 -11.80 -5.92
CA LYS A 227 16.82 -12.71 -5.72
C LYS A 227 17.13 -14.05 -5.04
N ASP A 228 18.34 -14.55 -5.14
CA ASP A 228 18.70 -15.89 -4.66
C ASP A 228 19.95 -15.81 -3.79
N ARG A 229 19.76 -15.85 -2.48
CA ARG A 229 20.87 -15.71 -1.53
C ARG A 229 21.91 -16.85 -1.65
N SER A 230 21.55 -18.01 -2.17
CA SER A 230 22.52 -19.10 -2.39
C SER A 230 23.60 -18.74 -3.42
N LYS A 231 23.34 -17.73 -4.28
CA LYS A 231 24.25 -17.23 -5.30
C LYS A 231 25.08 -16.03 -4.86
N VAL A 232 24.78 -15.47 -3.68
CA VAL A 232 25.57 -14.39 -3.10
C VAL A 232 26.92 -14.97 -2.64
N ALA A 233 28.01 -14.36 -3.08
CA ALA A 233 29.35 -14.73 -2.62
C ALA A 233 29.49 -14.53 -1.09
N ASP A 234 30.23 -15.40 -0.41
CA ASP A 234 30.29 -15.42 1.04
C ASP A 234 30.78 -14.10 1.64
N GLU A 235 31.72 -13.41 0.97
CA GLU A 235 32.22 -12.08 1.36
C GLU A 235 31.18 -10.96 1.24
N ASN A 236 30.07 -11.21 0.53
CA ASN A 236 28.95 -10.27 0.36
C ASN A 236 27.79 -10.58 1.31
N ARG A 237 27.81 -11.73 2.00
CA ARG A 237 26.71 -12.13 2.88
C ARG A 237 26.76 -11.43 4.23
N THR A 238 25.63 -10.89 4.61
CA THR A 238 25.37 -10.39 5.96
C THR A 238 25.30 -11.57 6.94
N GLN A 239 26.05 -11.50 8.04
CA GLN A 239 26.20 -12.59 9.01
C GLN A 239 25.49 -12.24 10.32
N LEU A 240 24.75 -13.21 10.87
CA LEU A 240 24.13 -13.05 12.19
C LEU A 240 25.22 -13.02 13.28
N VAL A 241 25.22 -11.94 14.07
CA VAL A 241 26.10 -11.80 15.25
C VAL A 241 25.37 -12.27 16.50
N ALA A 242 24.14 -11.79 16.70
CA ALA A 242 23.33 -12.17 17.86
C ALA A 242 21.84 -12.01 17.56
N LYS A 243 21.00 -12.72 18.33
CA LYS A 243 19.54 -12.53 18.34
C LYS A 243 18.98 -12.54 19.76
N GLY A 244 17.87 -11.87 19.94
CA GLY A 244 17.14 -11.84 21.22
C GLY A 244 16.39 -13.13 21.50
N GLU A 245 15.93 -13.25 22.75
CA GLU A 245 15.10 -14.36 23.19
C GLU A 245 13.78 -14.41 22.39
N GLY A 246 13.38 -15.61 21.94
CA GLY A 246 12.16 -15.82 21.14
C GLY A 246 12.20 -15.30 19.71
N VAL A 247 13.32 -14.70 19.28
CA VAL A 247 13.50 -14.20 17.92
C VAL A 247 13.86 -15.31 16.96
N SER A 248 13.14 -15.42 15.86
CA SER A 248 13.50 -16.24 14.70
C SER A 248 14.45 -15.44 13.81
N ALA A 249 15.55 -16.05 13.38
CA ALA A 249 16.51 -15.45 12.45
C ALA A 249 16.84 -16.42 11.33
N GLY A 250 17.01 -15.91 10.12
CA GLY A 250 17.32 -16.69 8.91
C GLY A 250 17.61 -15.77 7.74
N ASP A 251 17.43 -16.29 6.55
CA ASP A 251 17.72 -15.62 5.29
C ASP A 251 16.43 -15.13 4.63
N PHE A 252 16.55 -14.10 3.79
CA PHE A 252 15.51 -13.72 2.86
C PHE A 252 16.03 -13.58 1.43
N GLY A 253 15.11 -13.69 0.46
CA GLY A 253 15.35 -13.55 -0.98
C GLY A 253 14.09 -13.01 -1.67
N ASN A 254 14.09 -12.99 -3.01
CA ASN A 254 13.05 -12.54 -3.93
C ASN A 254 13.03 -11.04 -4.24
N GLU A 255 13.14 -10.15 -3.26
CA GLU A 255 13.18 -8.68 -3.45
C GLU A 255 14.53 -8.08 -3.01
N GLY A 256 15.60 -8.81 -3.25
CA GLY A 256 16.92 -8.63 -2.68
C GLY A 256 17.23 -9.79 -1.76
N THR A 257 18.44 -9.83 -1.21
CA THR A 257 18.90 -10.89 -0.31
C THR A 257 19.48 -10.30 0.97
N GLY A 258 19.48 -11.06 2.06
CA GLY A 258 20.02 -10.60 3.33
C GLY A 258 19.67 -11.47 4.52
N GLY A 259 20.03 -11.00 5.70
CA GLY A 259 19.64 -11.54 6.98
C GLY A 259 18.27 -11.02 7.41
N HIS A 260 17.38 -11.90 7.82
CA HIS A 260 16.04 -11.61 8.32
C HIS A 260 15.87 -12.09 9.74
N SER A 261 15.20 -11.29 10.56
CA SER A 261 14.77 -11.71 11.88
C SER A 261 13.40 -11.15 12.24
N HIS A 262 12.64 -11.91 13.01
CA HIS A 262 11.38 -11.45 13.53
C HIS A 262 11.06 -12.06 14.91
N LEU A 263 10.30 -11.29 15.68
CA LEU A 263 9.64 -11.71 16.89
C LEU A 263 8.13 -11.72 16.64
N VAL A 264 7.46 -12.87 16.83
CA VAL A 264 6.00 -12.91 16.86
C VAL A 264 5.55 -12.25 18.17
N TYR A 265 4.89 -11.12 18.07
CA TYR A 265 4.37 -10.37 19.20
C TYR A 265 3.06 -9.67 18.83
N PRO A 266 1.98 -9.83 19.62
CA PRO A 266 0.67 -9.28 19.34
C PRO A 266 0.57 -7.79 19.76
N TRP A 267 1.42 -6.94 19.19
CA TRP A 267 1.36 -5.50 19.41
C TRP A 267 -0.03 -4.96 19.06
N LYS A 268 -0.47 -3.90 19.76
CA LYS A 268 -1.85 -3.42 19.69
C LYS A 268 -1.94 -2.13 18.86
N THR A 269 -3.02 -2.03 18.07
CA THR A 269 -3.44 -0.78 17.44
C THR A 269 -3.64 0.29 18.50
N GLY A 270 -3.17 1.52 18.24
CA GLY A 270 -3.20 2.63 19.18
C GLY A 270 -2.08 2.63 20.22
N GLU A 271 -1.34 1.54 20.40
CA GLU A 271 -0.18 1.48 21.28
C GLU A 271 1.10 1.93 20.57
N THR A 272 1.83 2.86 21.19
CA THR A 272 3.10 3.34 20.62
C THR A 272 4.20 2.30 20.80
N GLN A 273 4.77 1.85 19.71
CA GLN A 273 5.94 0.97 19.65
C GLN A 273 7.21 1.80 19.46
N ARG A 274 8.32 1.44 20.12
CA ARG A 274 9.57 2.19 20.11
C ARG A 274 10.69 1.36 19.53
N PHE A 275 11.45 1.96 18.61
CA PHE A 275 12.48 1.28 17.84
C PHE A 275 13.80 2.06 17.87
N VAL A 276 14.90 1.33 17.96
CA VAL A 276 16.25 1.87 17.79
C VAL A 276 17.02 0.96 16.86
N VAL A 277 17.62 1.52 15.84
CA VAL A 277 18.69 0.86 15.07
C VAL A 277 20.03 1.51 15.41
N THR A 278 21.04 0.68 15.61
CA THR A 278 22.42 1.15 15.83
C THR A 278 23.34 0.64 14.74
N ALA A 279 24.38 1.42 14.44
CA ALA A 279 25.47 1.04 13.54
C ALA A 279 26.80 1.18 14.29
N GLN A 280 27.57 0.10 14.28
CA GLN A 280 28.92 0.07 14.82
C GLN A 280 29.88 -0.42 13.75
N PRO A 281 30.75 0.43 13.17
CA PRO A 281 31.80 -0.03 12.27
C PRO A 281 32.66 -1.08 12.97
N ALA A 282 32.73 -2.28 12.39
CA ALA A 282 33.57 -3.36 12.90
C ALA A 282 34.99 -3.28 12.35
N ASP A 283 35.13 -2.85 11.11
CA ASP A 283 36.39 -2.58 10.41
C ASP A 283 36.15 -1.60 9.25
N ALA A 284 37.11 -1.41 8.37
CA ALA A 284 36.99 -0.50 7.21
C ALA A 284 35.93 -0.92 6.18
N THR A 285 35.48 -2.17 6.20
CA THR A 285 34.59 -2.78 5.21
C THR A 285 33.31 -3.36 5.79
N HIS A 286 33.20 -3.48 7.12
CA HIS A 286 32.05 -4.08 7.78
C HIS A 286 31.42 -3.15 8.82
N THR A 287 30.12 -3.24 8.98
CA THR A 287 29.36 -2.57 10.04
C THR A 287 28.40 -3.55 10.71
N ILE A 288 28.39 -3.56 12.03
CA ILE A 288 27.39 -4.29 12.81
C ILE A 288 26.16 -3.39 12.97
N TYR A 289 25.04 -3.82 12.43
CA TYR A 289 23.73 -3.21 12.61
C TYR A 289 22.92 -3.99 13.62
N SER A 290 22.39 -3.32 14.65
CA SER A 290 21.57 -3.96 15.69
C SER A 290 20.22 -3.27 15.83
N GLY A 291 19.15 -4.06 15.89
CA GLY A 291 17.79 -3.57 16.08
C GLY A 291 17.31 -3.86 17.49
N TYR A 292 16.87 -2.82 18.21
CA TYR A 292 16.30 -2.93 19.54
C TYR A 292 14.88 -2.39 19.56
N TRP A 293 13.98 -3.17 20.15
CA TRP A 293 12.59 -2.81 20.35
C TRP A 293 12.27 -2.73 21.86
N PHE A 294 11.53 -1.69 22.27
CA PHE A 294 11.12 -1.55 23.67
C PHE A 294 9.88 -2.40 23.93
N HIS A 295 10.03 -3.45 24.73
CA HIS A 295 8.93 -4.34 25.09
C HIS A 295 7.93 -3.63 26.00
N PRO A 296 6.68 -3.36 25.54
CA PRO A 296 5.76 -2.48 26.27
C PRO A 296 5.30 -3.06 27.62
N GLU A 297 5.20 -4.36 27.76
CA GLU A 297 4.80 -5.03 29.01
C GLU A 297 5.97 -5.19 29.98
N LYS A 298 7.14 -5.65 29.49
CA LYS A 298 8.34 -5.87 30.29
C LYS A 298 9.08 -4.57 30.64
N LYS A 299 8.76 -3.44 29.98
CA LYS A 299 9.33 -2.10 30.21
C LYS A 299 10.87 -2.05 30.08
N HIS A 300 11.44 -2.83 29.19
CA HIS A 300 12.86 -2.76 28.88
C HIS A 300 13.12 -2.93 27.37
N TRP A 301 14.29 -2.49 26.95
CA TRP A 301 14.78 -2.70 25.59
C TRP A 301 15.18 -4.16 25.38
N MET A 302 14.76 -4.72 24.28
CA MET A 302 15.02 -6.07 23.83
C MET A 302 15.79 -6.03 22.52
N LEU A 303 16.90 -6.76 22.42
CA LEU A 303 17.55 -7.00 21.15
C LEU A 303 16.63 -7.85 20.28
N ILE A 304 16.36 -7.40 19.06
CA ILE A 304 15.75 -8.28 18.03
C ILE A 304 16.86 -9.08 17.37
N SER A 305 17.81 -8.43 16.70
CA SER A 305 19.00 -9.11 16.22
C SER A 305 20.12 -8.11 15.91
N SER A 306 21.31 -8.65 15.71
CA SER A 306 22.50 -7.94 15.30
C SER A 306 23.15 -8.66 14.13
N TRP A 307 23.49 -7.93 13.08
CA TRP A 307 24.03 -8.45 11.84
C TRP A 307 25.29 -7.74 11.42
N ASN A 308 26.34 -8.47 11.08
CA ASN A 308 27.55 -7.92 10.50
C ASN A 308 27.39 -7.85 8.98
N ALA A 309 27.32 -6.63 8.43
CA ALA A 309 27.09 -6.36 7.03
C ALA A 309 28.37 -5.95 6.32
N PRO A 310 28.77 -6.62 5.23
CA PRO A 310 29.95 -6.28 4.44
C PRO A 310 29.67 -5.06 3.54
N GLN A 311 30.75 -4.54 2.93
CA GLN A 311 30.74 -3.41 1.98
C GLN A 311 30.11 -2.12 2.53
N THR A 312 30.33 -1.84 3.83
CA THR A 312 29.83 -0.64 4.48
C THR A 312 30.94 0.12 5.22
N GLY A 313 31.51 -0.43 6.28
CA GLY A 313 32.57 0.17 7.08
C GLY A 313 32.22 1.55 7.65
N GLY A 314 30.93 1.84 7.84
CA GLY A 314 30.47 3.19 8.16
C GLY A 314 29.21 3.22 9.03
N TRP A 315 28.58 4.38 9.07
CA TRP A 315 27.48 4.74 9.93
C TRP A 315 26.12 4.67 9.20
N LEU A 316 25.02 4.88 9.91
CA LEU A 316 23.67 4.93 9.30
C LEU A 316 23.58 6.07 8.29
N LYS A 317 22.99 5.80 7.13
CA LYS A 317 22.75 6.77 6.04
C LYS A 317 21.39 6.55 5.41
N GLY A 318 20.84 7.62 4.80
CA GLY A 318 19.59 7.51 4.04
C GLY A 318 18.43 7.09 4.93
N LEU A 319 18.23 7.77 6.06
CA LEU A 319 17.22 7.41 7.05
C LEU A 319 15.82 7.70 6.53
N TYR A 320 14.92 6.76 6.75
CA TYR A 320 13.52 6.86 6.30
C TYR A 320 12.59 5.97 7.12
N SER A 321 11.30 6.23 7.00
CA SER A 321 10.22 5.34 7.45
C SER A 321 9.27 5.08 6.29
N PHE A 322 8.49 4.00 6.36
CA PHE A 322 7.44 3.77 5.38
C PHE A 322 6.20 3.08 5.96
N SER A 323 5.13 3.15 5.19
CA SER A 323 3.94 2.33 5.34
C SER A 323 3.68 1.60 4.03
N GLU A 324 3.49 0.29 4.10
CA GLU A 324 3.35 -0.58 2.93
C GLU A 324 2.18 -1.55 3.05
N ASN A 325 1.53 -1.80 1.93
CA ASN A 325 0.64 -2.93 1.71
C ASN A 325 1.41 -4.03 0.96
N PHE A 326 2.03 -4.97 1.69
CA PHE A 326 2.82 -6.04 1.07
C PHE A 326 1.98 -7.20 0.52
N GLY A 327 0.68 -7.24 0.79
CA GLY A 327 -0.26 -8.20 0.19
C GLY A 327 -0.98 -7.61 -1.02
N GLY A 328 -1.04 -8.34 -2.13
CA GLY A 328 -1.60 -7.87 -3.40
C GLY A 328 -3.13 -7.84 -3.51
N SER A 329 -3.92 -8.00 -2.44
CA SER A 329 -5.35 -8.27 -2.56
C SER A 329 -6.29 -7.31 -1.82
N ASN A 330 -5.78 -6.45 -0.95
CA ASN A 330 -6.60 -5.65 -0.03
C ASN A 330 -6.24 -4.17 0.06
N GLY A 331 -5.72 -3.59 -1.01
CA GLY A 331 -5.40 -2.16 -1.08
C GLY A 331 -6.62 -1.22 -0.99
N HIS A 332 -7.84 -1.74 -1.03
CA HIS A 332 -9.07 -0.99 -0.74
C HIS A 332 -9.27 -0.73 0.75
N LEU A 333 -8.51 -1.39 1.62
CA LEU A 333 -8.50 -1.11 3.05
C LEU A 333 -7.46 -0.04 3.35
N ARG A 334 -7.85 0.97 4.11
CA ARG A 334 -6.96 2.06 4.50
C ARG A 334 -5.94 1.58 5.52
N ARG A 335 -4.71 2.10 5.36
CA ARG A 335 -3.61 1.99 6.33
C ARG A 335 -3.24 3.37 6.80
N LYS A 336 -3.02 3.51 8.12
CA LYS A 336 -2.56 4.77 8.70
C LYS A 336 -1.72 4.48 9.95
N ALA A 337 -0.56 5.14 10.05
CA ALA A 337 0.24 5.15 11.28
C ALA A 337 0.80 6.54 11.55
N LEU A 338 1.06 6.81 12.82
CA LEU A 338 1.75 8.01 13.30
C LEU A 338 3.21 7.65 13.56
N TYR A 339 4.12 8.49 13.09
CA TYR A 339 5.57 8.38 13.27
C TYR A 339 6.03 9.59 14.06
N GLY A 340 6.66 9.39 15.20
CA GLY A 340 7.01 10.48 16.09
C GLY A 340 8.32 10.27 16.82
N ASN A 341 8.73 11.35 17.50
CA ASN A 341 9.88 11.34 18.38
C ASN A 341 11.15 10.78 17.73
N GLN A 342 11.42 11.23 16.48
CA GLN A 342 12.61 10.80 15.73
C GLN A 342 13.85 11.51 16.26
N TRP A 343 14.89 10.73 16.57
CA TRP A 343 16.17 11.23 17.06
C TRP A 343 17.35 10.49 16.43
N LEU A 344 18.40 11.24 16.13
CA LEU A 344 19.68 10.73 15.68
C LEU A 344 20.69 10.88 16.80
N ARG A 345 21.53 9.87 17.04
CA ARG A 345 22.72 10.00 17.88
C ARG A 345 23.96 9.90 17.02
N THR A 346 24.85 10.84 17.15
CA THR A 346 26.15 10.85 16.47
C THR A 346 27.23 10.15 17.30
N ASP A 347 28.37 9.79 16.70
CA ASP A 347 29.46 9.02 17.33
C ASP A 347 30.15 9.75 18.48
N ASP A 348 29.93 11.06 18.64
CA ASP A 348 30.31 11.87 19.79
C ASP A 348 29.27 11.84 20.93
N GLY A 349 28.21 11.05 20.79
CA GLY A 349 27.14 10.89 21.79
C GLY A 349 26.06 11.97 21.78
N GLN A 350 26.11 12.93 20.86
CA GLN A 350 25.10 14.01 20.78
C GLN A 350 23.83 13.55 20.16
N TRP A 351 22.67 13.96 20.73
CA TRP A 351 21.34 13.71 20.21
C TRP A 351 20.84 14.90 19.37
N HIS A 352 20.32 14.60 18.19
CA HIS A 352 19.71 15.57 17.27
C HIS A 352 18.27 15.16 16.99
N GLU A 353 17.32 16.02 17.32
CA GLU A 353 15.91 15.79 17.01
C GLU A 353 15.62 16.00 15.53
N VAL A 354 14.89 15.08 14.91
CA VAL A 354 14.45 15.19 13.52
C VAL A 354 13.01 15.68 13.50
N THR A 355 12.81 16.91 13.09
CA THR A 355 11.50 17.57 13.04
C THR A 355 10.99 17.82 11.62
N GLU A 356 11.81 17.61 10.60
CA GLU A 356 11.46 17.70 9.19
C GLU A 356 11.48 16.32 8.54
N ALA A 357 10.52 16.06 7.62
CA ALA A 357 10.57 14.91 6.73
C ALA A 357 9.96 15.26 5.37
N SER A 358 10.42 14.58 4.31
CA SER A 358 9.86 14.71 2.97
C SER A 358 9.11 13.45 2.55
N PHE A 359 8.02 13.65 1.79
CA PHE A 359 7.15 12.59 1.31
C PHE A 359 7.67 11.98 0.01
N SER A 360 7.60 10.64 -0.08
CA SER A 360 7.73 9.94 -1.35
C SER A 360 6.80 8.72 -1.40
N HIS A 361 6.71 8.09 -2.56
CA HIS A 361 5.89 6.90 -2.79
C HIS A 361 6.51 6.04 -3.90
N ASP A 362 6.06 4.80 -4.01
CA ASP A 362 6.45 3.86 -5.08
C ASP A 362 5.79 4.19 -6.43
N GLY A 363 6.05 3.35 -7.44
CA GLY A 363 5.47 3.49 -8.78
C GLY A 363 3.95 3.41 -8.80
N THR A 364 3.33 2.64 -7.88
CA THR A 364 1.87 2.51 -7.75
C THR A 364 1.21 3.84 -7.44
N GLY A 365 1.88 4.70 -6.69
CA GLY A 365 1.37 6.02 -6.30
C GLY A 365 1.45 7.09 -7.40
N LYS A 366 1.96 6.80 -8.59
CA LYS A 366 2.03 7.79 -9.67
C LYS A 366 0.69 7.98 -10.38
N GLU A 367 0.09 6.90 -10.85
CA GLU A 367 -1.05 6.91 -11.75
C GLU A 367 -2.21 6.06 -11.25
N ASP A 368 -1.91 4.86 -10.70
CA ASP A 368 -2.93 3.88 -10.36
C ASP A 368 -3.63 4.19 -9.05
N ARG A 369 -2.87 4.54 -8.01
CA ARG A 369 -3.36 4.72 -6.64
C ARG A 369 -2.92 6.07 -6.09
N LEU A 370 -3.80 7.06 -6.26
CA LEU A 370 -3.54 8.43 -5.82
C LEU A 370 -3.83 8.65 -4.33
N ASP A 371 -4.57 7.77 -3.69
CA ASP A 371 -4.98 7.81 -2.28
C ASP A 371 -3.79 7.51 -1.33
N ARG A 372 -2.83 8.45 -1.29
CA ARG A 372 -1.56 8.40 -0.56
C ARG A 372 -1.22 9.72 0.09
N PHE A 373 -0.92 9.69 1.39
CA PHE A 373 -0.88 10.90 2.20
C PHE A 373 0.26 10.90 3.20
N MET A 374 0.78 12.10 3.44
CA MET A 374 1.61 12.48 4.56
C MET A 374 1.10 13.79 5.16
N GLY A 375 1.32 14.00 6.44
CA GLY A 375 1.04 15.24 7.15
C GLY A 375 1.52 15.18 8.59
N VAL A 376 1.05 16.13 9.39
CA VAL A 376 1.31 16.19 10.83
C VAL A 376 0.00 16.11 11.59
N GLU A 377 -0.08 15.21 12.57
CA GLU A 377 -1.23 15.02 13.45
C GLU A 377 -0.75 14.75 14.88
N ASN A 378 -1.31 15.46 15.84
CA ASN A 378 -0.92 15.35 17.27
C ASN A 378 0.59 15.47 17.51
N GLY A 379 1.25 16.40 16.81
CA GLY A 379 2.69 16.62 16.92
C GLY A 379 3.58 15.52 16.32
N ARG A 380 3.03 14.60 15.55
CA ARG A 380 3.73 13.50 14.88
C ARG A 380 3.48 13.50 13.38
N PHE A 381 4.39 13.03 12.59
CA PHE A 381 4.11 12.74 11.18
C PHE A 381 3.10 11.60 11.09
N PHE A 382 2.29 11.60 10.05
CA PHE A 382 1.54 10.41 9.68
C PHE A 382 1.82 10.01 8.23
N LEU A 383 1.72 8.73 7.98
CA LEU A 383 1.57 8.17 6.64
C LEU A 383 0.22 7.47 6.56
N SER A 384 -0.47 7.65 5.42
CA SER A 384 -1.71 6.93 5.14
C SER A 384 -1.80 6.61 3.65
N GLN A 385 -2.27 5.40 3.33
CA GLN A 385 -2.52 4.96 1.97
C GLN A 385 -3.66 3.96 1.91
N GLY A 386 -4.26 3.84 0.71
CA GLY A 386 -5.41 2.97 0.47
C GLY A 386 -6.72 3.54 0.98
N GLY A 387 -7.78 2.74 0.87
CA GLY A 387 -9.13 3.12 1.29
C GLY A 387 -9.90 3.96 0.27
N PHE A 388 -9.31 4.30 -0.86
CA PHE A 388 -9.90 5.17 -1.88
C PHE A 388 -10.40 6.50 -1.29
N VAL A 389 -9.53 7.15 -0.52
CA VAL A 389 -9.77 8.46 0.08
C VAL A 389 -9.44 9.55 -0.94
N PRO A 390 -10.31 10.56 -1.16
CA PRO A 390 -10.04 11.65 -2.10
C PRO A 390 -8.81 12.48 -1.72
N GLY A 391 -8.05 12.92 -2.73
CA GLY A 391 -6.85 13.74 -2.57
C GLY A 391 -5.56 12.93 -2.51
N PHE A 392 -4.44 13.63 -2.35
CA PHE A 392 -3.10 13.05 -2.24
C PHE A 392 -2.08 14.08 -1.75
N THR A 393 -0.96 13.60 -1.22
CA THR A 393 0.24 14.42 -0.97
C THR A 393 1.17 14.37 -2.19
N LYS A 394 1.76 15.51 -2.56
CA LYS A 394 2.69 15.60 -3.70
C LYS A 394 4.02 14.94 -3.37
N PHE A 395 4.63 14.27 -4.35
CA PHE A 395 5.98 13.74 -4.22
C PHE A 395 6.99 14.85 -3.92
N GLY A 396 7.85 14.65 -2.93
CA GLY A 396 8.86 15.63 -2.49
C GLY A 396 8.31 16.72 -1.54
N GLU A 397 7.03 16.71 -1.21
CA GLU A 397 6.45 17.67 -0.26
C GLU A 397 7.06 17.48 1.14
N LYS A 398 7.39 18.61 1.79
CA LYS A 398 8.05 18.62 3.10
C LYS A 398 7.08 19.02 4.20
N PHE A 399 7.23 18.38 5.34
CA PHE A 399 6.44 18.63 6.54
C PHE A 399 7.35 18.83 7.75
N THR A 400 6.93 19.70 8.66
CA THR A 400 7.65 19.96 9.91
C THR A 400 6.69 19.71 11.07
N ARG A 401 7.12 18.91 12.03
CA ARG A 401 6.41 18.69 13.29
C ARG A 401 7.01 19.53 14.42
N PRO A 402 6.26 19.83 15.50
CA PRO A 402 6.82 20.43 16.70
C PRO A 402 7.96 19.58 17.29
N ALA A 403 8.96 20.24 17.83
CA ALA A 403 10.02 19.60 18.60
C ALA A 403 9.48 19.09 19.95
N THR A 404 9.97 17.95 20.41
CA THR A 404 9.72 17.43 21.76
C THR A 404 10.77 17.91 22.76
N SER A 405 11.97 18.22 22.27
CA SER A 405 13.14 18.68 23.04
C SER A 405 13.57 17.72 24.17
N ALA A 406 13.15 16.47 24.09
CA ALA A 406 13.42 15.44 25.09
C ALA A 406 14.02 14.19 24.42
N PRO A 407 15.34 14.06 24.34
CA PRO A 407 15.99 12.91 23.73
C PRO A 407 15.62 11.62 24.48
N PRO A 408 15.59 10.47 23.77
CA PRO A 408 15.26 9.20 24.39
C PRO A 408 16.35 8.75 25.36
N VAL A 409 15.93 8.20 26.51
CA VAL A 409 16.85 7.52 27.42
C VAL A 409 16.96 6.07 26.99
N LEU A 410 18.12 5.66 26.53
CA LEU A 410 18.38 4.30 26.06
C LEU A 410 19.21 3.52 27.08
N GLN A 411 18.63 2.41 27.53
CA GLN A 411 19.33 1.39 28.33
C GLN A 411 19.34 0.09 27.50
N LEU A 412 20.14 0.08 26.43
CA LEU A 412 20.20 -1.05 25.51
C LEU A 412 20.99 -2.21 26.15
N PRO A 413 20.51 -3.47 26.01
CA PRO A 413 21.27 -4.62 26.46
C PRO A 413 22.59 -4.73 25.66
N ALA A 414 23.66 -5.15 26.33
CA ALA A 414 24.90 -5.47 25.65
C ALA A 414 24.69 -6.63 24.67
N LEU A 415 25.43 -6.63 23.57
CA LEU A 415 25.46 -7.80 22.71
C LEU A 415 26.08 -8.97 23.49
N PRO A 416 25.57 -10.21 23.34
CA PRO A 416 26.22 -11.38 23.92
C PRO A 416 27.69 -11.42 23.51
N ALA A 417 28.58 -11.69 24.45
CA ALA A 417 29.97 -11.98 24.12
C ALA A 417 30.02 -13.29 23.30
N ASN A 418 30.72 -13.25 22.16
CA ASN A 418 30.99 -14.42 21.34
C ASN A 418 31.89 -15.41 22.06
#